data_976bde96480e02ef991f5938f2359789
#
_entry.id   976bde96480e02ef991f5938f2359789
#
_cell.length_a   1.000
_cell.length_b   1.000
_cell.length_c   1.000
_cell.angle_alpha   90.00
_cell.angle_beta   90.00
_cell.angle_gamma   90.00
#
_symmetry.space_group_name_H-M   'P 1'
#
loop_
_entity.id
_entity.type
_entity.pdbx_description
1 polymer ?
#
loop_
_entity_poly.entity_id
_entity_poly.type
_entity_poly.pdbx_seq_one_letter_code
_entity_poly.pdbx_strand_id
1 'polypeptide(L)'
;MRFVTWNVNGIRARMERILGFLERHKPDLLCLQETKVPDAIFPREAFEELGWHSSIHGQKAFNGVALLSKTSLEDVVTGFPGDPIPEQARVISGVQDGIRFVDAYVVNGKE
;
A
#
# COMPACT_ATOMS: atom_id res chain seq x y z
N MET A 1 19.03 -2.15 1.06
CA MET A 1 17.56 -2.32 1.16
C MET A 1 16.89 -1.47 0.10
N ARG A 2 15.94 -2.05 -0.63
CA ARG A 2 15.28 -1.33 -1.73
C ARG A 2 13.84 -1.05 -1.39
N PHE A 3 13.45 0.20 -1.50
CA PHE A 3 12.09 0.65 -1.29
C PHE A 3 11.58 1.24 -2.59
N VAL A 4 10.34 0.90 -2.95
CA VAL A 4 9.74 1.37 -4.20
C VAL A 4 8.37 1.93 -3.86
N THR A 5 8.01 3.03 -4.51
CA THR A 5 6.69 3.61 -4.38
C THR A 5 6.06 3.66 -5.78
N TRP A 6 4.74 3.38 -5.83
CA TRP A 6 4.06 3.26 -7.12
C TRP A 6 2.59 3.64 -6.97
N ASN A 7 2.18 4.65 -7.69
CA ASN A 7 0.77 4.99 -7.79
C ASN A 7 0.17 4.09 -8.87
N VAL A 8 -0.68 3.15 -8.47
CA VAL A 8 -1.15 2.11 -9.39
C VAL A 8 -2.45 2.44 -10.10
N ASN A 9 -3.12 3.51 -9.67
CA ASN A 9 -4.36 3.95 -10.31
C ASN A 9 -5.34 2.78 -10.50
N GLY A 10 -5.65 2.11 -9.39
CA GLY A 10 -6.52 0.96 -9.38
C GLY A 10 -5.74 -0.34 -9.38
N ILE A 11 -5.71 -1.00 -8.20
CA ILE A 11 -4.88 -2.20 -8.05
C ILE A 11 -5.37 -3.34 -8.93
N ARG A 12 -6.69 -3.49 -9.08
CA ARG A 12 -7.25 -4.62 -9.81
C ARG A 12 -6.85 -4.59 -11.28
N ALA A 13 -6.79 -3.40 -11.87
CA ALA A 13 -6.42 -3.25 -13.27
C ALA A 13 -4.94 -3.45 -13.52
N ARG A 14 -4.12 -3.40 -12.46
CA ARG A 14 -2.66 -3.44 -12.58
C ARG A 14 -2.05 -4.70 -11.99
N MET A 15 -2.87 -5.69 -11.63
CA MET A 15 -2.36 -6.86 -10.91
C MET A 15 -1.24 -7.57 -11.65
N GLU A 16 -1.38 -7.81 -12.95
CA GLU A 16 -0.33 -8.50 -13.69
C GLU A 16 1.00 -7.75 -13.64
N ARG A 17 0.93 -6.43 -13.76
CA ARG A 17 2.13 -5.62 -13.73
C ARG A 17 2.78 -5.62 -12.35
N ILE A 18 1.94 -5.54 -11.31
CA ILE A 18 2.45 -5.52 -9.94
C ILE A 18 3.10 -6.84 -9.59
N LEU A 19 2.44 -7.96 -9.89
CA LEU A 19 2.99 -9.28 -9.60
C LEU A 19 4.27 -9.52 -10.37
N GLY A 20 4.31 -9.13 -11.65
CA GLY A 20 5.52 -9.27 -12.44
C GLY A 20 6.67 -8.41 -11.92
N PHE A 21 6.36 -7.20 -11.46
CA PHE A 21 7.37 -6.33 -10.86
C PHE A 21 7.97 -6.96 -9.62
N LEU A 22 7.11 -7.49 -8.74
CA LEU A 22 7.57 -8.11 -7.51
C LEU A 22 8.47 -9.32 -7.79
N GLU A 23 8.13 -10.12 -8.79
CA GLU A 23 8.94 -11.28 -9.13
C GLU A 23 10.29 -10.90 -9.72
N ARG A 24 10.31 -9.85 -10.54
CA ARG A 24 11.56 -9.43 -11.21
C ARG A 24 12.47 -8.67 -10.29
N HIS A 25 11.94 -7.77 -9.49
CA HIS A 25 12.76 -6.81 -8.75
C HIS A 25 12.90 -7.12 -7.26
N LYS A 26 11.94 -7.85 -6.69
CA LYS A 26 11.98 -8.32 -5.30
C LYS A 26 12.40 -7.21 -4.33
N PRO A 27 11.66 -6.10 -4.30
CA PRO A 27 12.00 -5.03 -3.36
C PRO A 27 11.75 -5.49 -1.93
N ASP A 28 12.36 -4.81 -0.98
CA ASP A 28 12.09 -5.10 0.43
C ASP A 28 10.74 -4.55 0.84
N LEU A 29 10.33 -3.43 0.24
CA LEU A 29 9.06 -2.79 0.53
C LEU A 29 8.54 -2.10 -0.71
N LEU A 30 7.27 -2.35 -1.04
CA LEU A 30 6.59 -1.67 -2.12
C LEU A 30 5.41 -0.90 -1.55
N CYS A 31 5.43 0.41 -1.73
CA CYS A 31 4.38 1.30 -1.25
C CYS A 31 3.46 1.64 -2.41
N LEU A 32 2.19 1.33 -2.28
CA LEU A 32 1.20 1.56 -3.33
C LEU A 32 0.27 2.70 -2.95
N GLN A 33 -0.09 3.53 -3.93
CA GLN A 33 -1.09 4.57 -3.78
C GLN A 33 -2.17 4.36 -4.82
N GLU A 34 -3.36 4.84 -4.51
CA GLU A 34 -4.55 4.75 -5.35
C GLU A 34 -4.93 3.32 -5.68
N THR A 35 -5.05 2.49 -4.63
CA THR A 35 -5.48 1.11 -4.80
C THR A 35 -6.95 1.03 -5.21
N LYS A 36 -7.78 1.97 -4.76
CA LYS A 36 -9.18 2.17 -5.20
C LYS A 36 -10.11 1.01 -4.90
N VAL A 37 -9.79 0.22 -3.89
CA VAL A 37 -10.67 -0.86 -3.44
C VAL A 37 -10.75 -0.82 -1.91
N PRO A 38 -11.92 -1.21 -1.35
CA PRO A 38 -12.01 -1.36 0.10
C PRO A 38 -11.18 -2.56 0.56
N ASP A 39 -10.87 -2.58 1.85
CA ASP A 39 -10.00 -3.62 2.40
C ASP A 39 -10.52 -5.03 2.09
N ALA A 40 -11.84 -5.22 2.13
CA ALA A 40 -12.43 -6.53 1.93
C ALA A 40 -12.20 -7.09 0.52
N ILE A 41 -11.94 -6.21 -0.45
CA ILE A 41 -11.78 -6.60 -1.85
C ILE A 41 -10.32 -6.60 -2.27
N PHE A 42 -9.44 -6.09 -1.43
CA PHE A 42 -8.01 -6.05 -1.75
C PHE A 42 -7.51 -7.48 -2.06
N PRO A 43 -6.77 -7.68 -3.16
CA PRO A 43 -6.36 -9.04 -3.58
C PRO A 43 -5.20 -9.58 -2.73
N ARG A 44 -5.44 -9.71 -1.43
CA ARG A 44 -4.42 -10.10 -0.46
C ARG A 44 -3.85 -11.48 -0.75
N GLU A 45 -4.73 -12.41 -1.16
CA GLU A 45 -4.30 -13.79 -1.36
C GLU A 45 -3.30 -13.93 -2.50
N ALA A 46 -3.47 -13.15 -3.56
CA ALA A 46 -2.55 -13.21 -4.69
C ALA A 46 -1.13 -12.83 -4.27
N PHE A 47 -1.02 -11.87 -3.36
CA PHE A 47 0.30 -11.47 -2.86
C PHE A 47 0.84 -12.49 -1.87
N GLU A 48 -0.02 -13.04 -1.02
CA GLU A 48 0.40 -14.02 -0.03
C GLU A 48 0.95 -15.28 -0.69
N GLU A 49 0.37 -15.69 -1.81
CA GLU A 49 0.85 -16.86 -2.55
C GLU A 49 2.29 -16.69 -3.01
N LEU A 50 2.70 -15.46 -3.26
CA LEU A 50 4.07 -15.16 -3.68
C LEU A 50 4.98 -14.80 -2.51
N GLY A 51 4.49 -14.93 -1.28
CA GLY A 51 5.29 -14.69 -0.10
C GLY A 51 5.31 -13.25 0.37
N TRP A 52 4.32 -12.45 -0.04
CA TRP A 52 4.26 -11.04 0.33
C TRP A 52 3.19 -10.78 1.37
N HIS A 53 3.54 -10.00 2.39
CA HIS A 53 2.60 -9.53 3.39
C HIS A 53 1.98 -8.22 2.92
N SER A 54 0.68 -8.05 3.19
CA SER A 54 -0.05 -6.85 2.79
C SER A 54 -0.54 -6.11 4.03
N SER A 55 -0.23 -4.82 4.11
CA SER A 55 -0.79 -3.91 5.11
C SER A 55 -1.57 -2.89 4.33
N ILE A 56 -2.88 -2.77 4.58
CA ILE A 56 -3.76 -2.04 3.68
C ILE A 56 -4.65 -1.06 4.42
N HIS A 57 -5.01 0.01 3.71
CA HIS A 57 -5.99 0.98 4.18
C HIS A 57 -6.71 1.46 2.93
N GLY A 58 -7.88 0.90 2.64
CA GLY A 58 -8.56 1.13 1.39
C GLY A 58 -9.91 1.79 1.55
N GLN A 59 -10.43 2.21 0.41
CA GLN A 59 -11.76 2.76 0.34
C GLN A 59 -12.27 2.53 -1.08
N LYS A 60 -13.59 2.48 -1.22
CA LYS A 60 -14.21 2.15 -2.50
C LYS A 60 -13.95 3.26 -3.51
N ALA A 61 -13.51 2.89 -4.70
CA ALA A 61 -13.43 3.72 -5.91
C ALA A 61 -12.39 4.85 -5.87
N PHE A 62 -11.97 5.29 -4.68
CA PHE A 62 -11.03 6.42 -4.55
C PHE A 62 -9.95 6.09 -3.54
N ASN A 63 -8.82 6.79 -3.64
CA ASN A 63 -7.73 6.71 -2.66
C ASN A 63 -7.25 5.28 -2.45
N GLY A 64 -6.82 4.94 -1.24
CA GLY A 64 -6.32 3.62 -0.92
C GLY A 64 -4.80 3.55 -0.97
N VAL A 65 -4.21 3.05 0.12
CA VAL A 65 -2.76 2.89 0.22
C VAL A 65 -2.47 1.49 0.74
N ALA A 66 -1.31 0.96 0.37
CA ALA A 66 -0.93 -0.39 0.79
C ALA A 66 0.58 -0.50 0.87
N LEU A 67 1.04 -1.33 1.80
CA LEU A 67 2.45 -1.68 1.95
C LEU A 67 2.58 -3.18 1.70
N LEU A 68 3.42 -3.54 0.74
CA LEU A 68 3.74 -4.94 0.46
C LEU A 68 5.17 -5.19 0.89
N SER A 69 5.38 -6.19 1.73
CA SER A 69 6.68 -6.47 2.31
C SER A 69 6.95 -7.96 2.36
N LYS A 70 8.23 -8.33 2.30
CA LYS A 70 8.62 -9.74 2.41
C LYS A 70 8.49 -10.24 3.85
N THR A 71 8.64 -9.36 4.81
CA THR A 71 8.48 -9.69 6.21
C THR A 71 7.28 -8.93 6.76
N SER A 72 6.65 -9.48 7.79
CA SER A 72 5.53 -8.81 8.43
C SER A 72 5.98 -7.51 9.06
N LEU A 73 5.26 -6.43 8.78
CA LEU A 73 5.58 -5.13 9.36
C LEU A 73 5.05 -5.06 10.79
N GLU A 74 5.76 -4.31 11.63
CA GLU A 74 5.36 -4.06 13.00
C GLU A 74 4.63 -2.73 13.10
N ASP A 75 3.77 -2.60 14.09
CA ASP A 75 3.12 -1.34 14.45
C ASP A 75 2.51 -0.63 13.24
N VAL A 76 1.68 -1.36 12.51
CA VAL A 76 0.99 -0.79 11.35
C VAL A 76 -0.09 0.17 11.83
N VAL A 77 -0.09 1.39 11.29
CA VAL A 77 -1.04 2.44 11.65
C VAL A 77 -1.68 2.96 10.38
N THR A 78 -3.01 3.04 10.38
CA THR A 78 -3.75 3.68 9.29
C THR A 78 -4.05 5.12 9.68
N GLY A 79 -3.80 6.05 8.74
CA GLY A 79 -3.96 7.46 9.04
C GLY A 79 -2.80 7.99 9.87
N PHE A 80 -3.04 9.11 10.54
CA PHE A 80 -2.04 9.73 11.42
C PHE A 80 -2.77 10.55 12.49
N PRO A 81 -2.11 10.82 13.63
CA PRO A 81 -2.75 11.62 14.69
C PRO A 81 -3.13 13.01 14.15
N GLY A 82 -4.38 13.40 14.40
CA GLY A 82 -4.87 14.69 13.93
C GLY A 82 -5.30 14.71 12.48
N ASP A 83 -5.43 13.53 11.87
CA ASP A 83 -5.92 13.43 10.49
C ASP A 83 -7.28 14.11 10.37
N PRO A 84 -7.39 15.17 9.55
CA PRO A 84 -8.68 15.90 9.44
C PRO A 84 -9.75 15.13 8.69
N ILE A 85 -9.37 14.14 7.89
CA ILE A 85 -10.32 13.37 7.09
C ILE A 85 -9.99 11.89 7.19
N PRO A 86 -10.17 11.27 8.39
CA PRO A 86 -9.72 9.90 8.59
C PRO A 86 -10.47 8.87 7.75
N GLU A 87 -11.64 9.21 7.25
CA GLU A 87 -12.39 8.30 6.39
C GLU A 87 -11.77 8.20 4.98
N GLN A 88 -10.87 9.11 4.63
CA GLN A 88 -10.18 9.02 3.35
C GLN A 88 -8.87 8.23 3.53
N ALA A 89 -8.75 7.15 2.77
CA ALA A 89 -7.64 6.21 2.92
C ALA A 89 -6.41 6.72 2.18
N ARG A 90 -5.66 7.61 2.80
CA ARG A 90 -4.51 8.26 2.17
C ARG A 90 -3.17 8.00 2.83
N VAL A 91 -3.16 7.47 4.05
CA VAL A 91 -1.91 7.28 4.79
C VAL A 91 -1.92 5.94 5.50
N ILE A 92 -0.83 5.20 5.36
CA ILE A 92 -0.58 3.99 6.14
C ILE A 92 0.90 3.96 6.45
N SER A 93 1.25 3.46 7.63
CA SER A 93 2.64 3.35 8.01
C SER A 93 2.88 2.03 8.73
N GLY A 94 4.15 1.61 8.73
CA GLY A 94 4.55 0.41 9.43
C GLY A 94 6.03 0.45 9.68
N VAL A 95 6.51 -0.44 10.53
CA VAL A 95 7.92 -0.47 10.93
C VAL A 95 8.57 -1.73 10.39
N GLN A 96 9.72 -1.56 9.75
CA GLN A 96 10.56 -2.66 9.27
C GLN A 96 11.99 -2.35 9.66
N ASP A 97 12.61 -3.29 10.36
CA ASP A 97 14.02 -3.16 10.80
C ASP A 97 14.24 -1.88 11.60
N GLY A 98 13.28 -1.54 12.46
CA GLY A 98 13.39 -0.36 13.32
C GLY A 98 13.11 0.96 12.64
N ILE A 99 12.77 0.94 11.35
CA ILE A 99 12.50 2.16 10.58
C ILE A 99 11.02 2.23 10.27
N ARG A 100 10.40 3.39 10.55
CA ARG A 100 9.00 3.59 10.20
C ARG A 100 8.91 4.13 8.78
N PHE A 101 8.15 3.42 7.95
CA PHE A 101 7.87 3.83 6.58
C PHE A 101 6.45 4.34 6.50
N VAL A 102 6.27 5.51 5.91
CA VAL A 102 4.97 6.15 5.76
C VAL A 102 4.65 6.21 4.27
N ASP A 103 3.52 5.59 3.90
CA ASP A 103 3.01 5.63 2.54
C ASP A 103 1.87 6.64 2.52
N ALA A 104 2.09 7.77 1.86
CA ALA A 104 1.10 8.83 1.83
C ALA A 104 0.72 9.16 0.39
N TYR A 105 -0.58 9.13 0.14
CA TYR A 105 -1.11 9.56 -1.14
C TYR A 105 -1.55 11.02 -1.00
N VAL A 106 -0.83 11.89 -1.70
CA VAL A 106 -1.14 13.31 -1.70
C VAL A 106 -1.93 13.62 -2.96
N VAL A 107 -3.17 14.05 -2.76
CA VAL A 107 -4.03 14.39 -3.89
C VAL A 107 -3.46 15.62 -4.58
N ASN A 108 -3.51 15.60 -5.92
CA ASN A 108 -3.14 16.75 -6.72
C ASN A 108 -3.92 17.96 -6.22
N GLY A 109 -3.20 19.05 -5.86
CA GLY A 109 -3.82 20.25 -5.31
C GLY A 109 -4.66 21.04 -6.28
N LYS A 110 -4.88 20.52 -7.45
CA LYS A 110 -5.72 21.17 -8.44
C LYS A 110 -7.18 21.03 -8.07
N GLU A 111 -7.89 22.11 -8.07
CA GLU A 111 -9.30 22.13 -7.70
C GLU A 111 -10.21 21.79 -8.84
#